data_d4f62dc734ee761fdb461e86e0a322f5
#
_entry.id   d4f62dc734ee761fdb461e86e0a322f5
#
_cell.length_a   1.000
_cell.length_b   1.000
_cell.length_c   1.000
_cell.angle_alpha   90.00
_cell.angle_beta   90.00
_cell.angle_gamma   90.00
#
_symmetry.space_group_name_H-M   'P 1'
#
loop_
_entity.id
_entity.type
_entity.pdbx_description
1 polymer ?
#
loop_
_entity_poly.entity_id
_entity_poly.type
_entity_poly.pdbx_seq_one_letter_code
_entity_poly.pdbx_strand_id
1 'polypeptide(L)'
;MTLVLVAHGTRDPRGAVVVEEVAALVRARLGDVPVEVAYADVRQPDVTAVVREVSGPVVVVPAFLAAGYHVRVDVPQQIAASGHGDVVVTEPIGSALLPVLRERLSEAGWRPGDAVVLAAAGSSDPRALANVAEVAGKLGAEVGYVATASPSVAEVVASLKARGRRVAVASWLLAPGLFHQRLADVGADVVAEPIGAHSRVVEAVLLRYYEARCFLQAA
;
A
#
# COMPACT_ATOMS: atom_id res chain seq x y z
N MET A 1 6.63 22.00 -9.79
CA MET A 1 6.73 20.88 -8.80
C MET A 1 5.79 19.79 -9.24
N THR A 2 6.26 18.58 -9.36
CA THR A 2 5.49 17.42 -9.83
C THR A 2 5.33 16.41 -8.70
N LEU A 3 4.16 15.77 -8.56
CA LEU A 3 3.95 14.60 -7.72
C LEU A 3 4.21 13.34 -8.54
N VAL A 4 5.07 12.45 -8.06
CA VAL A 4 5.26 11.10 -8.61
C VAL A 4 4.69 10.09 -7.62
N LEU A 5 3.58 9.45 -7.98
CA LEU A 5 2.96 8.38 -7.21
C LEU A 5 3.67 7.06 -7.53
N VAL A 6 4.36 6.49 -6.55
CA VAL A 6 5.12 5.24 -6.75
C VAL A 6 4.39 4.07 -6.15
N ALA A 7 3.96 3.11 -6.97
CA ALA A 7 3.40 1.84 -6.53
C ALA A 7 4.40 0.70 -6.68
N HIS A 8 4.15 -0.43 -6.02
CA HIS A 8 5.01 -1.62 -6.16
C HIS A 8 5.03 -2.14 -7.61
N GLY A 9 3.86 -2.20 -8.21
CA GLY A 9 3.63 -2.89 -9.47
C GLY A 9 3.08 -4.30 -9.25
N THR A 10 2.33 -4.79 -10.22
CA THR A 10 1.80 -6.16 -10.28
C THR A 10 1.61 -6.58 -11.72
N ARG A 11 1.70 -7.89 -12.00
CA ARG A 11 1.37 -8.45 -13.33
C ARG A 11 -0.13 -8.48 -13.59
N ASP A 12 -0.96 -8.42 -12.54
CA ASP A 12 -2.41 -8.32 -12.68
C ASP A 12 -2.79 -6.92 -13.20
N PRO A 13 -3.43 -6.81 -14.37
CA PRO A 13 -3.81 -5.51 -14.94
C PRO A 13 -4.77 -4.72 -14.05
N ARG A 14 -5.61 -5.39 -13.25
CA ARG A 14 -6.54 -4.75 -12.33
C ARG A 14 -5.80 -3.93 -11.25
N GLY A 15 -4.61 -4.39 -10.85
CA GLY A 15 -3.80 -3.64 -9.89
C GLY A 15 -3.29 -2.32 -10.45
N ALA A 16 -2.93 -2.27 -11.74
CA ALA A 16 -2.54 -1.03 -12.39
C ALA A 16 -3.73 -0.07 -12.53
N VAL A 17 -4.91 -0.58 -12.86
CA VAL A 17 -6.14 0.23 -12.93
C VAL A 17 -6.38 0.97 -11.61
N VAL A 18 -6.26 0.29 -10.46
CA VAL A 18 -6.42 0.92 -9.14
C VAL A 18 -5.41 2.07 -8.93
N VAL A 19 -4.14 1.87 -9.31
CA VAL A 19 -3.11 2.91 -9.15
C VAL A 19 -3.42 4.12 -10.05
N GLU A 20 -3.84 3.89 -11.29
CA GLU A 20 -4.24 4.97 -12.21
C GLU A 20 -5.51 5.70 -11.75
N GLU A 21 -6.47 4.99 -11.17
CA GLU A 21 -7.66 5.61 -10.56
C GLU A 21 -7.28 6.52 -9.38
N VAL A 22 -6.39 6.06 -8.50
CA VAL A 22 -5.86 6.91 -7.41
C VAL A 22 -5.18 8.15 -8.00
N ALA A 23 -4.31 7.99 -9.01
CA ALA A 23 -3.61 9.10 -9.64
C ALA A 23 -4.58 10.08 -10.31
N ALA A 24 -5.61 9.59 -10.99
CA ALA A 24 -6.65 10.42 -11.60
C ALA A 24 -7.42 11.25 -10.55
N LEU A 25 -7.79 10.64 -9.43
CA LEU A 25 -8.45 11.32 -8.32
C LEU A 25 -7.54 12.36 -7.66
N VAL A 26 -6.24 12.07 -7.52
CA VAL A 26 -5.23 13.02 -7.01
C VAL A 26 -5.07 14.19 -7.99
N ARG A 27 -4.96 13.94 -9.30
CA ARG A 27 -4.93 14.99 -10.34
C ARG A 27 -6.12 15.93 -10.24
N ALA A 28 -7.32 15.37 -10.11
CA ALA A 28 -8.53 16.16 -9.98
C ALA A 28 -8.57 17.08 -8.75
N ARG A 29 -7.85 16.72 -7.68
CA ARG A 29 -7.76 17.50 -6.44
C ARG A 29 -6.62 18.52 -6.44
N LEU A 30 -5.54 18.27 -7.19
CA LEU A 30 -4.36 19.13 -7.26
C LEU A 30 -4.41 20.17 -8.38
N GLY A 31 -5.35 20.03 -9.33
CA GLY A 31 -5.50 20.98 -10.45
C GLY A 31 -4.28 21.02 -11.36
N ASP A 32 -3.56 22.14 -11.37
CA ASP A 32 -2.43 22.37 -12.29
C ASP A 32 -1.13 21.64 -11.91
N VAL A 33 -1.12 20.89 -10.80
CA VAL A 33 0.07 20.12 -10.41
C VAL A 33 0.14 18.83 -11.24
N PRO A 34 1.23 18.61 -12.01
CA PRO A 34 1.42 17.34 -12.71
C PRO A 34 1.50 16.17 -11.74
N VAL A 35 0.81 15.06 -12.06
CA VAL A 35 0.85 13.82 -11.29
C VAL A 35 1.21 12.68 -12.22
N GLU A 36 2.38 12.10 -12.00
CA GLU A 36 2.90 10.97 -12.74
C GLU A 36 2.81 9.68 -11.92
N VAL A 37 2.70 8.54 -12.60
CA VAL A 37 2.71 7.21 -11.99
C VAL A 37 4.01 6.51 -12.35
N ALA A 38 4.66 5.92 -11.34
CA ALA A 38 5.83 5.08 -11.54
C ALA A 38 5.70 3.79 -10.71
N TYR A 39 6.45 2.77 -11.10
CA TYR A 39 6.45 1.47 -10.42
C TYR A 39 7.85 1.15 -9.93
N ALA A 40 7.94 0.66 -8.70
CA ALA A 40 9.21 0.25 -8.09
C ALA A 40 9.74 -1.07 -8.66
N ASP A 41 8.83 -1.96 -9.10
CA ASP A 41 9.15 -3.28 -9.64
C ASP A 41 8.04 -3.76 -10.60
N VAL A 42 8.30 -4.85 -11.34
CA VAL A 42 7.34 -5.64 -12.14
C VAL A 42 6.76 -4.91 -13.37
N ARG A 43 6.53 -3.60 -13.32
CA ARG A 43 5.88 -2.81 -14.39
C ARG A 43 6.72 -1.62 -14.84
N GLN A 44 6.32 -1.09 -16.00
CA GLN A 44 6.81 0.19 -16.53
C GLN A 44 5.68 1.23 -16.53
N PRO A 45 6.01 2.54 -16.49
CA PRO A 45 7.37 3.07 -16.35
C PRO A 45 7.94 2.88 -14.93
N ASP A 46 9.26 2.66 -14.84
CA ASP A 46 9.94 2.61 -13.55
C ASP A 46 10.21 4.02 -12.98
N VAL A 47 10.59 4.08 -11.70
CA VAL A 47 10.86 5.35 -11.02
C VAL A 47 11.98 6.14 -11.69
N THR A 48 13.03 5.45 -12.17
CA THR A 48 14.17 6.09 -12.85
C THR A 48 13.74 6.82 -14.11
N ALA A 49 12.91 6.16 -14.94
CA ALA A 49 12.44 6.74 -16.19
C ALA A 49 11.56 7.97 -15.94
N VAL A 50 10.57 7.84 -15.05
CA VAL A 50 9.63 8.95 -14.76
C VAL A 50 10.35 10.14 -14.16
N VAL A 51 11.18 9.93 -13.12
CA VAL A 51 11.86 11.04 -12.42
C VAL A 51 12.85 11.75 -13.33
N ARG A 52 13.50 11.04 -14.28
CA ARG A 52 14.42 11.64 -15.26
C ARG A 52 13.74 12.61 -16.21
N GLU A 53 12.49 12.33 -16.59
CA GLU A 53 11.75 13.14 -17.57
C GLU A 53 11.07 14.36 -16.95
N VAL A 54 10.90 14.38 -15.64
CA VAL A 54 10.25 15.49 -14.93
C VAL A 54 11.21 16.68 -14.80
N SER A 55 10.70 17.91 -15.04
CA SER A 55 11.43 19.13 -14.85
C SER A 55 11.04 19.83 -13.54
N GLY A 56 12.04 20.40 -12.83
CA GLY A 56 11.85 21.11 -11.56
C GLY A 56 11.61 20.17 -10.36
N PRO A 57 11.24 20.72 -9.20
CA PRO A 57 11.14 19.93 -7.96
C PRO A 57 10.15 18.79 -8.04
N VAL A 58 10.51 17.63 -7.49
CA VAL A 58 9.70 16.41 -7.48
C VAL A 58 9.39 15.96 -6.06
N VAL A 59 8.12 15.66 -5.81
CA VAL A 59 7.69 14.96 -4.59
C VAL A 59 7.30 13.54 -4.96
N VAL A 60 8.07 12.57 -4.49
CA VAL A 60 7.78 11.14 -4.63
C VAL A 60 6.95 10.68 -3.44
N VAL A 61 5.74 10.20 -3.71
CA VAL A 61 4.84 9.64 -2.70
C VAL A 61 4.73 8.13 -2.90
N PRO A 62 5.31 7.31 -1.98
CA PRO A 62 5.18 5.87 -2.04
C PRO A 62 3.76 5.42 -1.68
N ALA A 63 3.02 4.89 -2.64
CA ALA A 63 1.72 4.26 -2.45
C ALA A 63 1.88 2.84 -1.87
N PHE A 64 2.60 2.75 -0.77
CA PHE A 64 2.87 1.51 -0.03
C PHE A 64 2.20 1.55 1.33
N LEU A 65 1.87 0.38 1.87
CA LEU A 65 1.19 0.24 3.15
C LEU A 65 2.15 0.13 4.33
N ALA A 66 3.42 -0.20 4.06
CA ALA A 66 4.51 -0.23 5.03
C ALA A 66 5.84 0.13 4.36
N ALA A 67 6.77 0.69 5.12
CA ALA A 67 8.11 1.06 4.65
C ALA A 67 9.04 -0.17 4.65
N GLY A 68 8.85 -1.07 3.68
CA GLY A 68 9.71 -2.22 3.44
C GLY A 68 10.93 -1.91 2.56
N TYR A 69 11.57 -2.97 2.06
CA TYR A 69 12.78 -2.90 1.23
C TYR A 69 12.61 -1.98 0.02
N HIS A 70 11.52 -2.12 -0.73
CA HIS A 70 11.28 -1.27 -1.92
C HIS A 70 11.25 0.22 -1.59
N VAL A 71 10.60 0.62 -0.50
CA VAL A 71 10.52 2.03 -0.11
C VAL A 71 11.86 2.56 0.41
N ARG A 72 12.62 1.73 1.14
CA ARG A 72 13.85 2.17 1.81
C ARG A 72 15.10 2.01 0.96
N VAL A 73 15.09 1.14 -0.04
CA VAL A 73 16.27 0.80 -0.85
C VAL A 73 15.99 1.03 -2.33
N ASP A 74 15.02 0.35 -2.94
CA ASP A 74 14.85 0.36 -4.38
C ASP A 74 14.43 1.73 -4.91
N VAL A 75 13.43 2.37 -4.30
CA VAL A 75 12.95 3.70 -4.73
C VAL A 75 14.05 4.75 -4.61
N PRO A 76 14.80 4.89 -3.49
CA PRO A 76 15.94 5.79 -3.41
C PRO A 76 17.04 5.49 -4.43
N GLN A 77 17.37 4.22 -4.69
CA GLN A 77 18.36 3.84 -5.69
C GLN A 77 17.92 4.22 -7.12
N GLN A 78 16.66 3.98 -7.45
CA GLN A 78 16.10 4.36 -8.76
C GLN A 78 16.08 5.89 -8.95
N ILE A 79 15.75 6.64 -7.90
CA ILE A 79 15.82 8.11 -7.92
C ILE A 79 17.27 8.56 -8.14
N ALA A 80 18.23 8.01 -7.41
CA ALA A 80 19.64 8.34 -7.61
C ALA A 80 20.11 8.04 -9.05
N ALA A 81 19.67 6.92 -9.63
CA ALA A 81 19.97 6.53 -11.00
C ALA A 81 19.31 7.43 -12.07
N SER A 82 18.27 8.19 -11.71
CA SER A 82 17.64 9.16 -12.62
C SER A 82 18.55 10.36 -12.92
N GLY A 83 19.46 10.70 -11.99
CA GLY A 83 20.29 11.88 -12.04
C GLY A 83 19.56 13.20 -11.68
N HIS A 84 18.32 13.14 -11.23
CA HIS A 84 17.53 14.31 -10.84
C HIS A 84 17.94 14.78 -9.43
N GLY A 85 18.33 16.07 -9.31
CA GLY A 85 18.90 16.63 -8.07
C GLY A 85 17.89 17.16 -7.04
N ASP A 86 16.64 17.40 -7.44
CA ASP A 86 15.64 18.07 -6.59
C ASP A 86 14.42 17.16 -6.38
N VAL A 87 14.61 16.14 -5.54
CA VAL A 87 13.61 15.10 -5.24
C VAL A 87 13.46 14.94 -3.73
N VAL A 88 12.22 15.02 -3.25
CA VAL A 88 11.85 14.65 -1.87
C VAL A 88 10.99 13.40 -1.89
N VAL A 89 11.39 12.40 -1.10
CA VAL A 89 10.62 11.16 -0.90
C VAL A 89 9.89 11.24 0.44
N THR A 90 8.58 11.04 0.42
CA THR A 90 7.76 11.07 1.64
C THR A 90 7.71 9.70 2.33
N GLU A 91 7.17 9.67 3.54
CA GLU A 91 6.76 8.40 4.15
C GLU A 91 5.60 7.76 3.37
N PRO A 92 5.45 6.41 3.41
CA PRO A 92 4.34 5.73 2.77
C PRO A 92 2.98 6.09 3.38
N ILE A 93 1.91 5.76 2.65
CA ILE A 93 0.53 6.16 2.98
C ILE A 93 -0.17 5.26 4.01
N GLY A 94 0.39 4.08 4.33
CA GLY A 94 -0.32 2.99 5.01
C GLY A 94 -0.94 3.35 6.35
N SER A 95 -0.27 4.16 7.19
CA SER A 95 -0.73 4.46 8.55
C SER A 95 -2.13 5.11 8.63
N ALA A 96 -2.58 5.78 7.59
CA ALA A 96 -3.86 6.48 7.52
C ALA A 96 -5.04 5.59 7.09
N LEU A 97 -4.79 4.34 6.67
CA LEU A 97 -5.78 3.52 5.95
C LEU A 97 -6.50 2.48 6.83
N LEU A 98 -6.26 2.45 8.14
CA LEU A 98 -6.94 1.55 9.07
C LEU A 98 -8.50 1.63 9.00
N PRO A 99 -9.14 2.81 8.87
CA PRO A 99 -10.58 2.87 8.73
C PRO A 99 -11.11 2.14 7.50
N VAL A 100 -10.36 2.18 6.39
CA VAL A 100 -10.75 1.48 5.14
C VAL A 100 -10.79 -0.03 5.33
N LEU A 101 -9.88 -0.61 6.13
CA LEU A 101 -9.93 -2.04 6.45
C LEU A 101 -11.23 -2.44 7.14
N ARG A 102 -11.74 -1.59 8.06
CA ARG A 102 -13.01 -1.85 8.75
C ARG A 102 -14.19 -1.77 7.80
N GLU A 103 -14.17 -0.82 6.88
CA GLU A 103 -15.18 -0.68 5.83
C GLU A 103 -15.17 -1.93 4.92
N ARG A 104 -14.00 -2.34 4.42
CA ARG A 104 -13.83 -3.53 3.57
C ARG A 104 -14.27 -4.84 4.27
N LEU A 105 -13.95 -4.99 5.55
CA LEU A 105 -14.44 -6.12 6.35
C LEU A 105 -15.96 -6.11 6.48
N SER A 106 -16.57 -4.96 6.72
CA SER A 106 -18.03 -4.80 6.81
C SER A 106 -18.71 -5.14 5.49
N GLU A 107 -18.20 -4.62 4.37
CA GLU A 107 -18.69 -4.90 3.01
C GLU A 107 -18.61 -6.39 2.67
N ALA A 108 -17.55 -7.08 3.14
CA ALA A 108 -17.36 -8.50 2.92
C ALA A 108 -18.25 -9.41 3.82
N GLY A 109 -18.98 -8.84 4.79
CA GLY A 109 -19.86 -9.59 5.68
C GLY A 109 -19.20 -10.09 6.96
N TRP A 110 -18.15 -9.42 7.44
CA TRP A 110 -17.64 -9.58 8.80
C TRP A 110 -18.74 -9.30 9.84
N ARG A 111 -18.71 -10.02 10.94
CA ARG A 111 -19.68 -9.89 12.03
C ARG A 111 -18.98 -9.67 13.36
N PRO A 112 -19.58 -8.91 14.29
CA PRO A 112 -19.09 -8.84 15.66
C PRO A 112 -18.91 -10.25 16.25
N GLY A 113 -17.72 -10.51 16.80
CA GLY A 113 -17.34 -11.84 17.32
C GLY A 113 -16.53 -12.70 16.36
N ASP A 114 -16.45 -12.38 15.07
CA ASP A 114 -15.51 -13.04 14.16
C ASP A 114 -14.07 -12.78 14.59
N ALA A 115 -13.22 -13.78 14.49
CA ALA A 115 -11.77 -13.57 14.57
C ALA A 115 -11.27 -12.89 13.30
N VAL A 116 -10.42 -11.87 13.44
CA VAL A 116 -9.88 -11.15 12.29
C VAL A 116 -8.41 -11.51 12.08
N VAL A 117 -8.05 -11.80 10.83
CA VAL A 117 -6.65 -11.97 10.39
C VAL A 117 -6.30 -10.81 9.47
N LEU A 118 -5.26 -10.04 9.81
CA LEU A 118 -4.68 -9.04 8.92
C LEU A 118 -3.72 -9.73 7.96
N ALA A 119 -4.11 -9.83 6.69
CA ALA A 119 -3.29 -10.43 5.64
C ALA A 119 -2.41 -9.39 4.97
N ALA A 120 -1.12 -9.42 5.24
CA ALA A 120 -0.13 -8.53 4.64
C ALA A 120 0.80 -9.27 3.67
N ALA A 121 1.44 -8.54 2.76
CA ALA A 121 2.38 -9.10 1.79
C ALA A 121 3.54 -9.86 2.46
N GLY A 122 4.04 -9.34 3.57
CA GLY A 122 5.28 -9.78 4.22
C GLY A 122 6.47 -8.92 3.80
N SER A 123 7.52 -8.95 4.58
CA SER A 123 8.76 -8.23 4.33
C SER A 123 9.95 -8.93 5.00
N SER A 124 11.15 -8.75 4.47
CA SER A 124 12.40 -9.07 5.15
C SER A 124 12.86 -7.96 6.11
N ASP A 125 12.27 -6.77 6.05
CA ASP A 125 12.58 -5.66 6.96
C ASP A 125 11.75 -5.78 8.26
N PRO A 126 12.38 -5.97 9.43
CA PRO A 126 11.67 -6.07 10.71
C PRO A 126 10.83 -4.84 11.05
N ARG A 127 11.22 -3.65 10.57
CA ARG A 127 10.46 -2.41 10.80
C ARG A 127 9.14 -2.42 10.06
N ALA A 128 9.12 -2.95 8.83
CA ALA A 128 7.89 -3.13 8.08
C ALA A 128 6.95 -4.14 8.77
N LEU A 129 7.51 -5.24 9.31
CA LEU A 129 6.73 -6.21 10.08
C LEU A 129 6.16 -5.58 11.36
N ALA A 130 6.94 -4.74 12.06
CA ALA A 130 6.46 -4.01 13.24
C ALA A 130 5.32 -3.04 12.90
N ASN A 131 5.38 -2.31 11.78
CA ASN A 131 4.29 -1.46 11.31
C ASN A 131 3.01 -2.27 11.04
N VAL A 132 3.14 -3.44 10.41
CA VAL A 132 1.99 -4.33 10.16
C VAL A 132 1.40 -4.83 11.48
N ALA A 133 2.25 -5.24 12.44
CA ALA A 133 1.80 -5.67 13.77
C ALA A 133 1.06 -4.57 14.54
N GLU A 134 1.51 -3.31 14.43
CA GLU A 134 0.82 -2.16 15.02
C GLU A 134 -0.58 -1.97 14.42
N VAL A 135 -0.71 -2.06 13.08
CA VAL A 135 -2.01 -1.97 12.39
C VAL A 135 -2.92 -3.11 12.84
N ALA A 136 -2.41 -4.33 12.93
CA ALA A 136 -3.16 -5.48 13.39
C ALA A 136 -3.65 -5.30 14.84
N GLY A 137 -2.80 -4.82 15.73
CA GLY A 137 -3.17 -4.50 17.11
C GLY A 137 -4.31 -3.47 17.21
N LYS A 138 -4.25 -2.40 16.42
CA LYS A 138 -5.31 -1.38 16.33
C LYS A 138 -6.62 -1.91 15.72
N LEU A 139 -6.53 -2.93 14.87
CA LEU A 139 -7.69 -3.61 14.27
C LEU A 139 -8.27 -4.67 15.22
N GLY A 140 -7.51 -5.15 16.19
CA GLY A 140 -7.84 -6.31 17.01
C GLY A 140 -7.68 -7.64 16.24
N ALA A 141 -6.70 -7.72 15.34
CA ALA A 141 -6.48 -8.83 14.44
C ALA A 141 -5.17 -9.60 14.76
N GLU A 142 -5.12 -10.89 14.42
CA GLU A 142 -3.88 -11.64 14.31
C GLU A 142 -3.22 -11.38 12.95
N VAL A 143 -1.88 -11.33 12.90
CA VAL A 143 -1.15 -11.09 11.64
C VAL A 143 -0.90 -12.40 10.92
N GLY A 144 -1.17 -12.43 9.61
CA GLY A 144 -0.70 -13.47 8.70
C GLY A 144 -0.06 -12.85 7.45
N TYR A 145 0.97 -13.50 6.93
CA TYR A 145 1.70 -13.03 5.76
C TYR A 145 1.42 -13.90 4.53
N VAL A 146 1.31 -13.26 3.37
CA VAL A 146 1.07 -13.97 2.09
C VAL A 146 2.37 -14.55 1.53
N ALA A 147 3.50 -13.89 1.82
CA ALA A 147 4.85 -14.29 1.40
C ALA A 147 5.90 -13.81 2.39
N THR A 148 7.15 -14.25 2.22
CA THR A 148 8.39 -13.72 2.81
C THR A 148 8.50 -13.75 4.34
N ALA A 149 7.40 -13.80 5.09
CA ALA A 149 7.41 -13.80 6.56
C ALA A 149 6.45 -14.84 7.14
N SER A 150 6.57 -15.10 8.44
CA SER A 150 5.73 -16.06 9.18
C SER A 150 5.05 -15.36 10.37
N PRO A 151 3.89 -15.89 10.84
CA PRO A 151 3.14 -17.02 10.26
C PRO A 151 2.47 -16.66 8.93
N SER A 152 2.19 -17.67 8.10
CA SER A 152 1.37 -17.49 6.90
C SER A 152 -0.09 -17.22 7.25
N VAL A 153 -0.83 -16.57 6.35
CA VAL A 153 -2.29 -16.35 6.52
C VAL A 153 -3.02 -17.68 6.73
N ALA A 154 -2.67 -18.72 5.96
CA ALA A 154 -3.31 -20.03 6.05
C ALA A 154 -3.09 -20.69 7.42
N GLU A 155 -1.88 -20.60 8.00
CA GLU A 155 -1.57 -21.12 9.34
C GLU A 155 -2.41 -20.43 10.42
N VAL A 156 -2.52 -19.09 10.37
CA VAL A 156 -3.31 -18.31 11.34
C VAL A 156 -4.80 -18.66 11.22
N VAL A 157 -5.32 -18.69 10.00
CA VAL A 157 -6.72 -19.06 9.73
C VAL A 157 -7.00 -20.48 10.26
N ALA A 158 -6.15 -21.45 9.94
CA ALA A 158 -6.33 -22.85 10.40
C ALA A 158 -6.31 -22.93 11.94
N SER A 159 -5.42 -22.23 12.62
CA SER A 159 -5.34 -22.16 14.08
C SER A 159 -6.63 -21.59 14.70
N LEU A 160 -7.18 -20.55 14.14
CA LEU A 160 -8.42 -19.93 14.62
C LEU A 160 -9.64 -20.82 14.36
N LYS A 161 -9.71 -21.46 13.20
CA LYS A 161 -10.76 -22.42 12.84
C LYS A 161 -10.75 -23.64 13.78
N ALA A 162 -9.56 -24.16 14.12
CA ALA A 162 -9.42 -25.27 15.08
C ALA A 162 -9.94 -24.91 16.49
N ARG A 163 -9.99 -23.61 16.83
CA ARG A 163 -10.61 -23.09 18.06
C ARG A 163 -12.13 -22.83 17.91
N GLY A 164 -12.74 -23.27 16.82
CA GLY A 164 -14.17 -23.08 16.54
C GLY A 164 -14.56 -21.64 16.17
N ARG A 165 -13.61 -20.80 15.79
CA ARG A 165 -13.88 -19.40 15.43
C ARG A 165 -14.32 -19.28 13.98
N ARG A 166 -15.29 -18.40 13.72
CA ARG A 166 -15.51 -17.85 12.39
C ARG A 166 -14.43 -16.83 12.08
N VAL A 167 -13.82 -16.88 10.91
CA VAL A 167 -12.61 -16.10 10.57
C VAL A 167 -12.86 -15.19 9.38
N ALA A 168 -12.57 -13.90 9.57
CA ALA A 168 -12.56 -12.89 8.52
C ALA A 168 -11.13 -12.42 8.25
N VAL A 169 -10.75 -12.34 6.98
CA VAL A 169 -9.45 -11.84 6.52
C VAL A 169 -9.59 -10.39 6.07
N ALA A 170 -8.85 -9.49 6.70
CA ALA A 170 -8.66 -8.11 6.27
C ALA A 170 -7.46 -8.03 5.32
N SER A 171 -7.69 -7.67 4.07
CA SER A 171 -6.63 -7.59 3.04
C SER A 171 -5.83 -6.29 3.17
N TRP A 172 -4.66 -6.35 3.84
CA TRP A 172 -3.71 -5.25 3.89
C TRP A 172 -2.88 -5.18 2.61
N LEU A 173 -3.60 -4.95 1.49
CA LEU A 173 -3.11 -4.86 0.13
C LEU A 173 -3.77 -3.65 -0.53
N LEU A 174 -3.02 -2.87 -1.29
CA LEU A 174 -3.57 -1.67 -1.94
C LEU A 174 -4.51 -2.05 -3.09
N ALA A 175 -4.14 -3.06 -3.88
CA ALA A 175 -4.82 -3.40 -5.14
C ALA A 175 -4.91 -4.91 -5.36
N PRO A 176 -5.81 -5.39 -6.24
CA PRO A 176 -5.86 -6.77 -6.67
C PRO A 176 -4.54 -7.22 -7.29
N GLY A 177 -4.23 -8.51 -7.11
CA GLY A 177 -3.03 -9.13 -7.66
C GLY A 177 -2.84 -10.53 -7.11
N LEU A 178 -1.70 -11.14 -7.42
CA LEU A 178 -1.39 -12.52 -7.01
C LEU A 178 -1.56 -12.74 -5.49
N PHE A 179 -1.17 -11.76 -4.67
CA PHE A 179 -1.28 -11.89 -3.22
C PHE A 179 -2.73 -11.92 -2.75
N HIS A 180 -3.60 -11.07 -3.31
CA HIS A 180 -5.02 -11.13 -3.00
C HIS A 180 -5.68 -12.42 -3.50
N GLN A 181 -5.32 -12.89 -4.69
CA GLN A 181 -5.83 -14.15 -5.22
C GLN A 181 -5.51 -15.36 -4.31
N ARG A 182 -4.30 -15.40 -3.70
CA ARG A 182 -3.92 -16.45 -2.74
C ARG A 182 -4.78 -16.47 -1.48
N LEU A 183 -5.46 -15.39 -1.14
CA LEU A 183 -6.34 -15.35 0.03
C LEU A 183 -7.65 -16.10 -0.18
N ALA A 184 -8.07 -16.35 -1.41
CA ALA A 184 -9.29 -17.11 -1.72
C ALA A 184 -9.24 -18.53 -1.15
N ASP A 185 -8.06 -19.14 -1.08
CA ASP A 185 -7.88 -20.56 -0.73
C ASP A 185 -7.36 -20.77 0.71
N VAL A 186 -7.32 -19.73 1.56
CA VAL A 186 -6.79 -19.84 2.93
C VAL A 186 -7.79 -20.48 3.92
N GLY A 187 -9.03 -20.81 3.48
CA GLY A 187 -10.05 -21.44 4.30
C GLY A 187 -10.78 -20.51 5.27
N ALA A 188 -10.68 -19.20 5.10
CA ALA A 188 -11.43 -18.21 5.85
C ALA A 188 -12.93 -18.20 5.47
N ASP A 189 -13.80 -17.76 6.38
CA ASP A 189 -15.23 -17.63 6.11
C ASP A 189 -15.55 -16.37 5.32
N VAL A 190 -14.67 -15.35 5.42
CA VAL A 190 -14.79 -14.06 4.75
C VAL A 190 -13.39 -13.60 4.36
N VAL A 191 -13.25 -13.09 3.14
CA VAL A 191 -12.05 -12.39 2.68
C VAL A 191 -12.49 -11.03 2.14
N ALA A 192 -11.99 -9.97 2.76
CA ALA A 192 -12.28 -8.61 2.33
C ALA A 192 -11.47 -8.25 1.08
N GLU A 193 -12.06 -7.42 0.22
CA GLU A 193 -11.38 -6.84 -0.92
C GLU A 193 -10.18 -5.98 -0.48
N PRO A 194 -9.18 -5.77 -1.35
CA PRO A 194 -8.10 -4.82 -1.12
C PRO A 194 -8.63 -3.39 -0.89
N ILE A 195 -7.79 -2.52 -0.40
CA ILE A 195 -8.13 -1.12 -0.10
C ILE A 195 -8.73 -0.41 -1.32
N GLY A 196 -8.13 -0.59 -2.51
CA GLY A 196 -8.62 0.01 -3.75
C GLY A 196 -8.37 1.52 -3.84
N ALA A 197 -9.00 2.15 -4.85
CA ALA A 197 -8.95 3.61 -5.07
C ALA A 197 -9.93 4.36 -4.12
N HIS A 198 -9.80 4.10 -2.83
CA HIS A 198 -10.63 4.70 -1.80
C HIS A 198 -10.27 6.17 -1.57
N SER A 199 -11.26 7.03 -1.22
CA SER A 199 -11.05 8.47 -0.95
C SER A 199 -9.95 8.73 0.08
N ARG A 200 -9.85 7.90 1.13
CA ARG A 200 -8.78 8.01 2.15
C ARG A 200 -7.39 7.71 1.61
N VAL A 201 -7.25 6.92 0.54
CA VAL A 201 -5.97 6.74 -0.15
C VAL A 201 -5.57 8.05 -0.82
N VAL A 202 -6.52 8.70 -1.52
CA VAL A 202 -6.30 10.01 -2.14
C VAL A 202 -5.93 11.06 -1.08
N GLU A 203 -6.66 11.12 0.03
CA GLU A 203 -6.37 12.02 1.15
C GLU A 203 -4.97 11.79 1.73
N ALA A 204 -4.57 10.53 1.92
CA ALA A 204 -3.24 10.19 2.42
C ALA A 204 -2.12 10.62 1.45
N VAL A 205 -2.32 10.43 0.14
CA VAL A 205 -1.37 10.91 -0.89
C VAL A 205 -1.26 12.44 -0.87
N LEU A 206 -2.39 13.14 -0.82
CA LEU A 206 -2.42 14.60 -0.77
C LEU A 206 -1.75 15.15 0.49
N LEU A 207 -1.99 14.53 1.65
CA LEU A 207 -1.36 14.91 2.91
C LEU A 207 0.18 14.83 2.78
N ARG A 208 0.70 13.71 2.29
CA ARG A 208 2.15 13.51 2.07
C ARG A 208 2.73 14.54 1.11
N TYR A 209 2.02 14.83 0.03
CA TYR A 209 2.43 15.84 -0.93
C TYR A 209 2.52 17.24 -0.29
N TYR A 210 1.50 17.66 0.45
CA TYR A 210 1.49 18.98 1.08
C TYR A 210 2.52 19.11 2.20
N GLU A 211 2.74 18.07 3.00
CA GLU A 211 3.81 18.04 4.00
C GLU A 211 5.18 18.27 3.34
N ALA A 212 5.51 17.53 2.28
CA ALA A 212 6.77 17.68 1.55
C ALA A 212 6.90 19.04 0.88
N ARG A 213 5.83 19.57 0.29
CA ARG A 213 5.81 20.89 -0.33
C ARG A 213 6.15 22.00 0.66
N CYS A 214 5.63 21.94 1.88
CA CYS A 214 5.95 22.91 2.91
C CYS A 214 7.44 22.91 3.26
N PHE A 215 8.09 21.75 3.31
CA PHE A 215 9.54 21.65 3.55
C PHE A 215 10.35 22.26 2.41
N LEU A 216 9.98 22.00 1.15
CA LEU A 216 10.69 22.54 -0.04
C LEU A 216 10.55 24.07 -0.20
N GLN A 217 9.48 24.65 0.32
CA GLN A 217 9.29 26.11 0.27
C GLN A 217 9.97 26.87 1.41
N ALA A 218 10.37 26.15 2.46
CA ALA A 218 11.03 26.71 3.64
C ALA A 218 12.57 26.60 3.59
N ALA A 219 13.12 25.86 2.64
CA ALA A 219 14.55 25.66 2.39
C ALA A 219 15.08 26.60 1.30
#